data_37782b0b275c37eda374e1f452313920
#
_entry.id   37782b0b275c37eda374e1f452313920
#
_cell.length_a   1.000
_cell.length_b   1.000
_cell.length_c   1.000
_cell.angle_alpha   90.00
_cell.angle_beta   90.00
_cell.angle_gamma   90.00
#
_symmetry.space_group_name_H-M   'P 1'
#
loop_
_entity.id
_entity.type
_entity.pdbx_description
1 polymer ?
#
loop_
_entity_poly.entity_id
_entity_poly.type
_entity_poly.pdbx_seq_one_letter_code
_entity_poly.pdbx_strand_id
1 'polypeptide(L)'
;MESLGAISADMPVLDRMREANPDYVPRSRSNDPRHRRRVLEAARLLADAIEGRIDPFLFKQAMNPTHPIYVEHLRENYPGIFRTETVGLRETMSYSDYSALTVDILDRMLYGYYSAAPITNMPLVKPHTLRDFRLVARYSMDGATKPFSRMQNDFPSLIPHGAGEPPTERSMQQSAREVEGSTQRVTYQPQLYQGAMSVNWRALVNDDLGIFQDMVQRLAISGNRTIYQFITGLYSSATGPNSTLYNSTFANQVIVANGASSANPPLSWQGLLDAKTVLSKMLDIDGQPITFDGTLYLVHGPALENTALMMAKALHIQLSNTGGSANVQGFPTQWLDSPNWPMTGVVPICDKYLPLVTTTSGIKDTQWYLTYDPRAQNRPSLELGQLAGFETPQLFQKVPNTMRVGGGVDPMLGDFWTMNQDYKGILVLGGTQIDGRSTVASTGAGV
;
A
#
# COMPACT_ATOMS: atom_id res chain seq x y z
N MET A 1 7.24 14.01 -9.48
CA MET A 1 6.24 14.32 -8.45
C MET A 1 6.92 15.22 -7.44
N GLU A 2 6.82 16.51 -7.70
CA GLU A 2 7.34 17.54 -6.82
C GLU A 2 6.51 17.60 -5.55
N SER A 3 7.17 17.84 -4.46
CA SER A 3 6.71 17.94 -3.10
C SER A 3 5.40 18.73 -2.98
N LEU A 4 4.29 18.05 -2.81
CA LEU A 4 3.16 18.62 -2.09
C LEU A 4 3.68 18.86 -0.67
N GLY A 5 3.98 20.13 -0.36
CA GLY A 5 4.38 20.57 0.97
C GLY A 5 3.40 19.98 1.99
N ALA A 6 3.92 19.56 3.12
CA ALA A 6 3.13 18.98 4.19
C ALA A 6 1.99 19.95 4.55
N ILE A 7 0.78 19.65 4.05
CA ILE A 7 -0.42 20.42 4.35
C ILE A 7 -0.66 20.25 5.85
N SER A 8 -0.62 21.35 6.60
CA SER A 8 -0.76 21.33 8.04
C SER A 8 -2.10 20.70 8.45
N ALA A 9 -2.06 19.73 9.37
CA ALA A 9 -3.27 19.08 9.88
C ALA A 9 -4.21 20.07 10.62
N ASP A 10 -3.69 21.23 11.02
CA ASP A 10 -4.42 22.25 11.75
C ASP A 10 -5.23 23.23 10.86
N MET A 11 -5.05 23.16 9.53
CA MET A 11 -5.81 23.98 8.60
C MET A 11 -7.23 23.45 8.37
N PRO A 12 -8.24 24.34 8.20
CA PRO A 12 -9.58 23.94 7.79
C PRO A 12 -9.59 23.13 6.50
N VAL A 13 -10.46 22.12 6.39
CA VAL A 13 -10.53 21.23 5.21
C VAL A 13 -10.63 22.01 3.91
N LEU A 14 -11.47 23.06 3.87
CA LEU A 14 -11.63 23.89 2.66
C LEU A 14 -10.38 24.68 2.28
N ASP A 15 -9.60 25.13 3.25
CA ASP A 15 -8.36 25.86 2.97
C ASP A 15 -7.28 24.88 2.45
N ARG A 16 -7.22 23.66 3.01
CA ARG A 16 -6.40 22.56 2.46
C ARG A 16 -6.79 22.19 1.03
N MET A 17 -8.09 22.17 0.74
CA MET A 17 -8.61 21.89 -0.60
C MET A 17 -8.21 22.97 -1.61
N ARG A 18 -8.18 24.24 -1.19
CA ARG A 18 -7.77 25.36 -2.03
C ARG A 18 -6.26 25.42 -2.23
N GLU A 19 -5.47 25.03 -1.23
CA GLU A 19 -4.02 24.87 -1.43
C GLU A 19 -3.70 23.75 -2.42
N ALA A 20 -4.43 22.62 -2.35
CA ALA A 20 -4.27 21.54 -3.29
C ALA A 20 -4.82 21.85 -4.68
N ASN A 21 -5.87 22.66 -4.78
CA ASN A 21 -6.49 23.11 -6.03
C ASN A 21 -7.06 24.52 -5.85
N PRO A 22 -6.32 25.58 -6.29
CA PRO A 22 -6.74 26.99 -6.16
C PRO A 22 -8.09 27.29 -6.81
N ASP A 23 -8.46 26.55 -7.86
CA ASP A 23 -9.71 26.71 -8.60
C ASP A 23 -10.86 25.86 -8.03
N TYR A 24 -10.65 25.23 -6.86
CA TYR A 24 -11.68 24.40 -6.25
C TYR A 24 -12.94 25.22 -5.93
N VAL A 25 -14.04 24.78 -6.51
CA VAL A 25 -15.39 25.27 -6.22
C VAL A 25 -16.28 24.06 -5.90
N PRO A 26 -16.98 24.06 -4.75
CA PRO A 26 -17.91 22.99 -4.41
C PRO A 26 -18.92 22.74 -5.53
N ARG A 27 -19.34 21.49 -5.71
CA ARG A 27 -20.31 21.11 -6.74
C ARG A 27 -21.59 21.90 -6.56
N SER A 28 -21.95 22.68 -7.54
CA SER A 28 -23.20 23.42 -7.61
C SER A 28 -23.82 23.26 -9.00
N ARG A 29 -25.12 23.04 -9.05
CA ARG A 29 -25.88 22.92 -10.31
C ARG A 29 -26.16 24.26 -10.97
N SER A 30 -26.02 25.37 -10.24
CA SER A 30 -26.25 26.70 -10.75
C SER A 30 -24.98 27.40 -11.20
N ASN A 31 -25.00 27.99 -12.37
CA ASN A 31 -23.91 28.83 -12.87
C ASN A 31 -23.96 30.31 -12.33
N ASP A 32 -24.94 30.62 -11.49
CA ASP A 32 -25.04 31.95 -10.87
C ASP A 32 -23.89 32.19 -9.88
N PRO A 33 -23.05 33.20 -10.05
CA PRO A 33 -21.92 33.48 -9.16
C PRO A 33 -22.37 33.80 -7.71
N ARG A 34 -23.57 34.32 -7.52
CA ARG A 34 -24.13 34.56 -6.16
C ARG A 34 -24.48 33.23 -5.48
N HIS A 35 -25.05 32.29 -6.22
CA HIS A 35 -25.37 30.98 -5.71
C HIS A 35 -24.09 30.18 -5.38
N ARG A 36 -23.10 30.23 -6.27
CA ARG A 36 -21.78 29.60 -6.01
C ARG A 36 -21.12 30.11 -4.75
N ARG A 37 -21.17 31.41 -4.50
CA ARG A 37 -20.62 31.99 -3.27
C ARG A 37 -21.33 31.48 -2.02
N ARG A 38 -22.68 31.42 -2.06
CA ARG A 38 -23.46 30.84 -0.94
C ARG A 38 -23.13 29.40 -0.67
N VAL A 39 -23.01 28.58 -1.71
CA VAL A 39 -22.61 27.16 -1.60
C VAL A 39 -21.22 27.03 -1.01
N LEU A 40 -20.28 27.89 -1.40
CA LEU A 40 -18.92 27.88 -0.84
C LEU A 40 -18.90 28.22 0.67
N GLU A 41 -19.65 29.25 1.08
CA GLU A 41 -19.73 29.64 2.49
C GLU A 41 -20.47 28.58 3.34
N ALA A 42 -21.49 27.94 2.77
CA ALA A 42 -22.18 26.82 3.40
C ALA A 42 -21.26 25.60 3.55
N ALA A 43 -20.42 25.34 2.54
CA ALA A 43 -19.41 24.30 2.60
C ALA A 43 -18.40 24.56 3.73
N ARG A 44 -17.97 25.81 3.87
CA ARG A 44 -17.05 26.21 4.93
C ARG A 44 -17.66 26.02 6.32
N LEU A 45 -18.89 26.50 6.51
CA LEU A 45 -19.60 26.36 7.78
C LEU A 45 -19.82 24.89 8.14
N LEU A 46 -20.19 24.05 7.17
CA LEU A 46 -20.39 22.62 7.38
C LEU A 46 -19.06 21.90 7.68
N ALA A 47 -17.99 22.24 6.98
CA ALA A 47 -16.67 21.67 7.24
C ALA A 47 -16.16 22.04 8.64
N ASP A 48 -16.29 23.30 9.03
CA ASP A 48 -15.89 23.79 10.35
C ASP A 48 -16.73 23.13 11.47
N ALA A 49 -18.00 22.85 11.19
CA ALA A 49 -18.88 22.12 12.12
C ALA A 49 -18.48 20.63 12.25
N ILE A 50 -18.18 19.95 11.14
CA ILE A 50 -17.76 18.55 11.15
C ILE A 50 -16.39 18.40 11.82
N GLU A 51 -15.48 19.36 11.65
CA GLU A 51 -14.17 19.39 12.32
C GLU A 51 -14.23 19.79 13.81
N GLY A 52 -15.42 20.10 14.32
CA GLY A 52 -15.61 20.53 15.71
C GLY A 52 -15.06 21.93 16.01
N ARG A 53 -14.80 22.75 14.99
CA ARG A 53 -14.33 24.14 15.14
C ARG A 53 -15.44 25.12 15.48
N ILE A 54 -16.67 24.72 15.24
CA ILE A 54 -17.87 25.51 15.56
C ILE A 54 -18.67 24.75 16.62
N ASP A 55 -19.18 25.50 17.60
CA ASP A 55 -20.08 24.95 18.62
C ASP A 55 -21.31 24.32 17.94
N PRO A 56 -21.70 23.08 18.30
CA PRO A 56 -22.89 22.41 17.77
C PRO A 56 -24.15 23.25 17.89
N PHE A 57 -24.27 24.05 18.95
CA PHE A 57 -25.40 24.96 19.14
C PHE A 57 -25.39 26.07 18.10
N LEU A 58 -24.23 26.63 17.75
CA LEU A 58 -24.10 27.65 16.71
C LEU A 58 -24.47 27.09 15.34
N PHE A 59 -24.06 25.85 15.04
CA PHE A 59 -24.46 25.17 13.81
C PHE A 59 -25.97 24.95 13.73
N LYS A 60 -26.61 24.59 14.84
CA LYS A 60 -28.07 24.46 14.93
C LYS A 60 -28.77 25.77 14.67
N GLN A 61 -28.23 26.87 15.16
CA GLN A 61 -28.73 28.22 14.87
C GLN A 61 -28.51 28.59 13.39
N ALA A 62 -27.45 28.15 12.77
CA ALA A 62 -27.23 28.33 11.33
C ALA A 62 -28.27 27.58 10.48
N MET A 63 -28.69 26.39 10.92
CA MET A 63 -29.72 25.61 10.23
C MET A 63 -31.12 26.21 10.39
N ASN A 64 -31.45 26.68 11.58
CA ASN A 64 -32.74 27.28 11.89
C ASN A 64 -32.57 28.42 12.91
N PRO A 65 -32.34 29.68 12.44
CA PRO A 65 -32.03 30.79 13.29
C PRO A 65 -33.20 31.16 14.21
N THR A 66 -32.99 31.03 15.51
CA THR A 66 -34.01 31.39 16.52
C THR A 66 -33.53 32.44 17.50
N HIS A 67 -32.23 32.61 17.67
CA HIS A 67 -31.63 33.47 18.67
C HIS A 67 -30.81 34.62 18.04
N PRO A 68 -31.14 35.90 18.32
CA PRO A 68 -30.56 37.06 17.60
C PRO A 68 -29.05 37.20 17.76
N ILE A 69 -28.49 36.90 18.94
CA ILE A 69 -27.03 37.02 19.20
C ILE A 69 -26.23 36.06 18.31
N TYR A 70 -26.68 34.83 18.17
CA TYR A 70 -25.98 33.84 17.33
C TYR A 70 -26.16 34.12 15.84
N VAL A 71 -27.30 34.69 15.44
CA VAL A 71 -27.54 35.16 14.05
C VAL A 71 -26.57 36.28 13.68
N GLU A 72 -26.27 37.17 14.61
CA GLU A 72 -25.33 38.28 14.38
C GLU A 72 -23.90 37.75 14.21
N HIS A 73 -23.46 36.81 15.05
CA HIS A 73 -22.18 36.12 14.92
C HIS A 73 -22.04 35.33 13.61
N LEU A 74 -23.08 34.65 13.18
CA LEU A 74 -23.12 33.94 11.90
C LEU A 74 -23.07 34.89 10.71
N ARG A 75 -23.70 36.06 10.84
CA ARG A 75 -23.69 37.12 9.81
C ARG A 75 -22.29 37.74 9.65
N GLU A 76 -21.55 37.90 10.73
CA GLU A 76 -20.18 38.42 10.69
C GLU A 76 -19.21 37.44 10.02
N ASN A 77 -19.30 36.15 10.38
CA ASN A 77 -18.37 35.14 9.89
C ASN A 77 -18.77 34.55 8.51
N TYR A 78 -20.07 34.56 8.18
CA TYR A 78 -20.61 33.98 6.93
C TYR A 78 -21.56 34.95 6.20
N PRO A 79 -21.09 36.11 5.76
CA PRO A 79 -21.93 37.17 5.22
C PRO A 79 -22.63 36.83 3.90
N GLY A 80 -22.15 35.82 3.16
CA GLY A 80 -22.78 35.38 1.93
C GLY A 80 -24.06 34.60 2.12
N ILE A 81 -24.24 33.94 3.29
CA ILE A 81 -25.43 33.19 3.63
C ILE A 81 -26.45 34.07 4.40
N PHE A 82 -25.97 34.79 5.39
CA PHE A 82 -26.82 35.50 6.39
C PHE A 82 -26.91 37.02 6.15
N ARG A 83 -27.05 37.47 4.91
CA ARG A 83 -26.81 38.86 4.52
C ARG A 83 -27.87 39.86 4.99
N THR A 84 -29.15 39.56 5.05
CA THR A 84 -30.23 40.55 5.28
C THR A 84 -31.41 40.05 6.11
N GLU A 85 -31.65 38.79 6.24
CA GLU A 85 -32.77 38.22 6.97
C GLU A 85 -32.36 37.01 7.77
N THR A 86 -33.15 36.61 8.75
CA THR A 86 -32.99 35.37 9.53
C THR A 86 -33.35 34.15 8.69
N VAL A 87 -32.69 34.02 7.53
CA VAL A 87 -32.89 32.89 6.61
C VAL A 87 -31.91 31.82 6.97
N GLY A 88 -32.38 30.65 7.41
CA GLY A 88 -31.53 29.54 7.74
C GLY A 88 -30.87 28.89 6.54
N LEU A 89 -29.83 28.17 6.76
CA LEU A 89 -29.09 27.41 5.73
C LEU A 89 -30.02 26.54 4.89
N ARG A 90 -31.06 25.97 5.51
CA ARG A 90 -32.13 25.18 4.86
C ARG A 90 -32.91 25.92 3.79
N GLU A 91 -33.10 27.24 3.95
CA GLU A 91 -33.88 28.04 3.02
C GLU A 91 -33.03 28.60 1.89
N THR A 92 -31.70 28.69 2.09
CA THR A 92 -30.77 29.26 1.12
C THR A 92 -30.21 28.22 0.15
N MET A 93 -30.25 26.95 0.48
CA MET A 93 -29.71 25.84 -0.31
C MET A 93 -30.81 24.83 -0.64
N SER A 94 -30.76 24.25 -1.85
CA SER A 94 -31.61 23.13 -2.18
C SER A 94 -31.11 21.86 -1.44
N TYR A 95 -32.02 20.97 -1.09
CA TYR A 95 -31.67 19.70 -0.45
C TYR A 95 -30.67 18.87 -1.25
N SER A 96 -30.71 18.96 -2.58
CA SER A 96 -29.76 18.27 -3.46
C SER A 96 -28.35 18.84 -3.36
N ASP A 97 -28.23 20.17 -3.17
CA ASP A 97 -26.93 20.82 -3.04
C ASP A 97 -26.29 20.51 -1.67
N TYR A 98 -27.11 20.50 -0.61
CA TYR A 98 -26.63 20.14 0.73
C TYR A 98 -26.11 18.69 0.80
N SER A 99 -26.86 17.73 0.24
CA SER A 99 -26.44 16.32 0.20
C SER A 99 -25.14 16.14 -0.61
N ALA A 100 -25.06 16.76 -1.79
CA ALA A 100 -23.86 16.69 -2.62
C ALA A 100 -22.65 17.33 -1.94
N LEU A 101 -22.86 18.45 -1.23
CA LEU A 101 -21.82 19.14 -0.50
C LEU A 101 -21.29 18.30 0.67
N THR A 102 -22.20 17.69 1.44
CA THR A 102 -21.81 16.83 2.59
C THR A 102 -20.97 15.66 2.12
N VAL A 103 -21.36 14.98 1.05
CA VAL A 103 -20.60 13.85 0.50
C VAL A 103 -19.23 14.32 -0.02
N ASP A 104 -19.14 15.45 -0.70
CA ASP A 104 -17.88 15.99 -1.21
C ASP A 104 -16.90 16.34 -0.09
N ILE A 105 -17.39 16.90 1.02
CA ILE A 105 -16.57 17.20 2.21
C ILE A 105 -16.10 15.91 2.88
N LEU A 106 -17.00 14.94 3.10
CA LEU A 106 -16.68 13.67 3.74
C LEU A 106 -15.68 12.85 2.91
N ASP A 107 -15.80 12.86 1.58
CA ASP A 107 -14.86 12.17 0.69
C ASP A 107 -13.46 12.79 0.77
N ARG A 108 -13.37 14.12 0.88
CA ARG A 108 -12.10 14.84 1.06
C ARG A 108 -11.47 14.59 2.43
N MET A 109 -12.29 14.56 3.48
CA MET A 109 -11.81 14.16 4.82
C MET A 109 -11.30 12.73 4.81
N LEU A 110 -12.00 11.80 4.15
CA LEU A 110 -11.56 10.41 3.98
C LEU A 110 -10.16 10.36 3.34
N TYR A 111 -9.96 11.10 2.24
CA TYR A 111 -8.65 11.20 1.59
C TYR A 111 -7.58 11.76 2.52
N GLY A 112 -7.89 12.81 3.29
CA GLY A 112 -6.97 13.40 4.26
C GLY A 112 -6.53 12.40 5.34
N TYR A 113 -7.47 11.67 5.94
CA TYR A 113 -7.17 10.65 6.95
C TYR A 113 -6.44 9.44 6.35
N TYR A 114 -6.80 9.05 5.12
CA TYR A 114 -6.12 7.96 4.42
C TYR A 114 -4.65 8.29 4.15
N SER A 115 -4.37 9.51 3.67
CA SER A 115 -3.01 9.94 3.35
C SER A 115 -2.14 10.19 4.58
N ALA A 116 -2.75 10.55 5.73
CA ALA A 116 -2.04 10.80 6.99
C ALA A 116 -1.48 9.52 7.64
N ALA A 117 -2.01 8.35 7.31
CA ALA A 117 -1.56 7.07 7.87
C ALA A 117 -0.78 6.26 6.82
N PRO A 118 0.55 6.43 6.71
CA PRO A 118 1.35 5.72 5.72
C PRO A 118 1.35 4.21 5.97
N ILE A 119 1.22 3.45 4.90
CA ILE A 119 1.27 1.99 4.93
C ILE A 119 2.74 1.57 4.93
N THR A 120 3.23 1.06 6.06
CA THR A 120 4.66 0.74 6.27
C THR A 120 5.17 -0.40 5.39
N ASN A 121 4.31 -1.32 4.96
CA ASN A 121 4.66 -2.43 4.08
C ASN A 121 4.52 -2.12 2.57
N MET A 122 4.13 -0.89 2.21
CA MET A 122 4.02 -0.46 0.81
C MET A 122 5.34 -0.56 0.01
N PRO A 123 6.53 -0.35 0.60
CA PRO A 123 7.80 -0.58 -0.11
C PRO A 123 8.04 -2.03 -0.55
N LEU A 124 7.34 -3.00 0.05
CA LEU A 124 7.50 -4.43 -0.26
C LEU A 124 6.82 -4.86 -1.56
N VAL A 125 6.06 -3.98 -2.20
CA VAL A 125 5.32 -4.28 -3.44
C VAL A 125 5.63 -3.27 -4.53
N LYS A 126 5.57 -3.74 -5.78
CA LYS A 126 5.61 -2.87 -6.96
C LYS A 126 4.19 -2.44 -7.31
N PRO A 127 3.84 -1.15 -7.19
CA PRO A 127 2.51 -0.68 -7.56
C PRO A 127 2.32 -0.73 -9.08
N HIS A 128 1.14 -1.17 -9.49
CA HIS A 128 0.73 -1.19 -10.89
C HIS A 128 -0.69 -0.65 -11.02
N THR A 129 -0.89 0.31 -11.91
CA THR A 129 -2.21 0.90 -12.18
C THR A 129 -2.95 0.09 -13.22
N LEU A 130 -4.14 -0.39 -12.86
CA LEU A 130 -5.04 -1.18 -13.69
C LEU A 130 -6.08 -0.29 -14.33
N ARG A 131 -6.55 -0.66 -15.53
CA ARG A 131 -7.56 0.10 -16.27
C ARG A 131 -8.97 -0.48 -16.13
N ASP A 132 -9.07 -1.77 -15.87
CA ASP A 132 -10.34 -2.49 -15.81
C ASP A 132 -10.25 -3.70 -14.85
N PHE A 133 -11.39 -4.41 -14.70
CA PHE A 133 -11.50 -5.60 -13.85
C PHE A 133 -11.12 -6.90 -14.58
N ARG A 134 -10.52 -6.82 -15.76
CA ARG A 134 -10.12 -8.02 -16.49
C ARG A 134 -8.90 -8.66 -15.85
N LEU A 135 -8.69 -9.92 -16.22
CA LEU A 135 -7.53 -10.69 -15.80
C LEU A 135 -6.27 -10.06 -16.37
N VAL A 136 -5.37 -9.63 -15.49
CA VAL A 136 -4.07 -9.06 -15.84
C VAL A 136 -3.07 -10.19 -15.98
N ALA A 137 -2.40 -10.26 -17.13
CA ALA A 137 -1.34 -11.22 -17.37
C ALA A 137 0.02 -10.54 -17.32
N ARG A 138 0.92 -11.09 -16.52
CA ARG A 138 2.32 -10.75 -16.52
C ARG A 138 3.12 -11.85 -17.18
N TYR A 139 3.80 -11.48 -18.23
CA TYR A 139 4.67 -12.39 -18.99
C TYR A 139 6.12 -12.14 -18.57
N SER A 140 6.85 -13.20 -18.38
CA SER A 140 8.28 -13.20 -18.18
C SER A 140 8.91 -14.08 -19.22
N MET A 141 9.85 -13.53 -19.97
CA MET A 141 10.71 -14.31 -20.85
C MET A 141 11.99 -14.68 -20.10
N ASP A 142 12.21 -15.95 -19.93
CA ASP A 142 13.44 -16.49 -19.41
C ASP A 142 14.31 -16.93 -20.61
N GLY A 143 15.64 -16.92 -20.45
CA GLY A 143 16.56 -17.38 -21.49
C GLY A 143 17.30 -16.29 -22.25
N ALA A 144 16.86 -15.03 -22.18
CA ALA A 144 17.53 -13.90 -22.81
C ALA A 144 18.75 -13.37 -22.02
N THR A 145 19.00 -13.92 -20.83
CA THR A 145 20.08 -13.49 -19.92
C THR A 145 21.36 -14.29 -20.05
N LYS A 146 21.37 -15.31 -20.90
CA LYS A 146 22.60 -16.09 -21.15
C LYS A 146 23.69 -15.19 -21.80
N PRO A 147 24.93 -15.26 -21.31
CA PRO A 147 26.04 -14.54 -21.92
C PRO A 147 26.18 -14.92 -23.39
N PHE A 148 26.46 -13.93 -24.22
CA PHE A 148 26.76 -14.20 -25.61
C PHE A 148 27.96 -15.12 -25.72
N SER A 149 27.87 -16.16 -26.53
CA SER A 149 28.99 -17.02 -26.83
C SER A 149 29.98 -16.25 -27.70
N ARG A 150 31.29 -16.33 -27.38
CA ARG A 150 32.34 -15.79 -28.22
C ARG A 150 32.22 -16.43 -29.59
N MET A 151 32.10 -15.64 -30.63
CA MET A 151 32.32 -16.13 -31.99
C MET A 151 33.78 -16.57 -32.09
N GLN A 152 34.02 -17.86 -32.18
CA GLN A 152 35.32 -18.36 -32.53
C GLN A 152 35.53 -18.05 -34.01
N ASN A 153 36.41 -17.07 -34.28
CA ASN A 153 36.94 -16.85 -35.61
C ASN A 153 38.00 -17.91 -35.97
N ASP A 154 37.91 -19.08 -35.40
CA ASP A 154 38.69 -20.17 -35.90
C ASP A 154 38.08 -20.51 -37.25
N PHE A 155 38.76 -20.08 -38.29
CA PHE A 155 38.68 -20.78 -39.55
C PHE A 155 38.61 -22.26 -39.22
N PRO A 156 37.65 -23.01 -39.70
CA PRO A 156 37.67 -24.45 -39.47
C PRO A 156 39.02 -24.91 -39.97
N SER A 157 39.94 -25.15 -39.01
CA SER A 157 41.16 -25.84 -39.33
C SER A 157 40.68 -27.11 -39.94
N LEU A 158 40.68 -27.12 -41.24
CA LEU A 158 40.51 -28.26 -42.11
C LEU A 158 40.09 -29.53 -41.32
N ILE A 159 38.79 -29.60 -40.94
CA ILE A 159 38.25 -30.91 -40.68
C ILE A 159 38.49 -31.66 -41.96
N PRO A 160 39.27 -32.75 -41.99
CA PRO A 160 39.50 -33.46 -43.19
C PRO A 160 38.16 -34.04 -43.66
N HIS A 161 37.51 -33.26 -44.48
CA HIS A 161 36.43 -33.77 -45.29
C HIS A 161 37.08 -34.83 -46.21
N GLY A 162 36.48 -36.03 -46.28
CA GLY A 162 36.98 -37.05 -47.20
C GLY A 162 37.23 -36.40 -48.56
N ALA A 163 38.35 -36.70 -49.16
CA ALA A 163 38.83 -36.09 -50.36
C ALA A 163 37.69 -36.11 -51.42
N GLY A 164 37.12 -34.93 -51.72
CA GLY A 164 36.18 -34.75 -52.81
C GLY A 164 34.83 -34.09 -52.50
N GLU A 165 34.48 -33.77 -51.25
CA GLU A 165 33.26 -33.04 -50.93
C GLU A 165 33.52 -31.53 -50.77
N PRO A 166 32.77 -30.66 -51.52
CA PRO A 166 32.87 -29.22 -51.27
C PRO A 166 32.36 -28.90 -49.87
N PRO A 167 32.90 -27.89 -49.18
CA PRO A 167 32.42 -27.46 -47.86
C PRO A 167 30.98 -27.03 -48.01
N THR A 168 30.09 -27.71 -47.33
CA THR A 168 28.69 -27.34 -47.30
C THR A 168 28.52 -25.98 -46.63
N GLU A 169 27.70 -25.11 -47.19
CA GLU A 169 27.42 -23.76 -46.67
C GLU A 169 27.07 -23.72 -45.16
N ARG A 170 26.59 -24.84 -44.63
CA ARG A 170 26.32 -25.01 -43.18
C ARG A 170 27.59 -24.99 -42.29
N SER A 171 28.77 -25.35 -42.86
CA SER A 171 30.04 -25.30 -42.10
C SER A 171 30.64 -23.88 -42.06
N MET A 172 30.13 -22.97 -42.88
CA MET A 172 30.59 -21.57 -42.94
C MET A 172 29.66 -20.59 -42.17
N GLN A 173 28.43 -20.99 -41.87
CA GLN A 173 27.54 -20.21 -41.04
C GLN A 173 27.72 -20.61 -39.59
N GLN A 174 28.56 -19.87 -38.87
CA GLN A 174 28.41 -19.79 -37.42
C GLN A 174 27.07 -19.11 -37.13
N SER A 175 26.01 -19.89 -37.08
CA SER A 175 24.72 -19.39 -36.65
C SER A 175 24.86 -18.87 -35.22
N ALA A 176 24.40 -17.66 -34.97
CA ALA A 176 24.18 -17.18 -33.62
C ALA A 176 23.39 -18.25 -32.89
N ARG A 177 23.86 -18.66 -31.71
CA ARG A 177 23.15 -19.66 -30.91
C ARG A 177 21.77 -19.10 -30.58
N GLU A 178 20.73 -19.75 -31.05
CA GLU A 178 19.36 -19.43 -30.67
C GLU A 178 19.22 -19.55 -29.15
N VAL A 179 18.79 -18.50 -28.50
CA VAL A 179 18.46 -18.50 -27.10
C VAL A 179 17.01 -18.95 -26.98
N GLU A 180 16.80 -20.19 -26.63
CA GLU A 180 15.45 -20.71 -26.32
C GLU A 180 14.93 -19.98 -25.10
N GLY A 181 13.93 -19.12 -25.27
CA GLY A 181 13.23 -18.45 -24.18
C GLY A 181 11.99 -19.22 -23.79
N SER A 182 11.84 -19.54 -22.51
CA SER A 182 10.57 -20.00 -21.96
C SER A 182 9.74 -18.79 -21.49
N THR A 183 8.43 -18.82 -21.75
CA THR A 183 7.52 -17.76 -21.31
C THR A 183 6.73 -18.23 -20.10
N GLN A 184 6.96 -17.62 -18.97
CA GLN A 184 6.12 -17.82 -17.78
C GLN A 184 5.01 -16.76 -17.76
N ARG A 185 3.80 -17.19 -17.43
CA ARG A 185 2.63 -16.33 -17.32
C ARG A 185 2.06 -16.41 -15.91
N VAL A 186 2.05 -15.27 -15.21
CA VAL A 186 1.36 -15.12 -13.94
C VAL A 186 0.16 -14.22 -14.13
N THR A 187 -0.98 -14.58 -13.57
CA THR A 187 -2.24 -13.84 -13.78
C THR A 187 -2.87 -13.50 -12.44
N TYR A 188 -3.47 -12.30 -12.36
CA TYR A 188 -4.30 -11.90 -11.23
C TYR A 188 -5.46 -11.01 -11.70
N GLN A 189 -6.49 -10.91 -10.88
CA GLN A 189 -7.67 -10.10 -11.17
C GLN A 189 -7.93 -9.14 -10.00
N PRO A 190 -8.20 -7.85 -10.27
CA PRO A 190 -8.60 -6.92 -9.22
C PRO A 190 -9.96 -7.30 -8.64
N GLN A 191 -10.11 -7.13 -7.33
CA GLN A 191 -11.33 -7.41 -6.60
C GLN A 191 -11.81 -6.16 -5.88
N LEU A 192 -13.13 -6.07 -5.67
CA LEU A 192 -13.78 -4.98 -4.99
C LEU A 192 -13.83 -5.28 -3.48
N TYR A 193 -13.24 -4.40 -2.69
CA TYR A 193 -13.34 -4.38 -1.24
C TYR A 193 -14.26 -3.25 -0.82
N GLN A 194 -15.16 -3.51 0.12
CA GLN A 194 -16.12 -2.52 0.57
C GLN A 194 -16.34 -2.61 2.08
N GLY A 195 -16.51 -1.47 2.70
CA GLY A 195 -16.95 -1.32 4.08
C GLY A 195 -18.15 -0.41 4.15
N ALA A 196 -19.19 -0.76 4.89
CA ALA A 196 -20.38 0.06 5.04
C ALA A 196 -20.59 0.45 6.50
N MET A 197 -21.12 1.64 6.71
CA MET A 197 -21.52 2.15 8.01
C MET A 197 -22.87 2.84 7.90
N SER A 198 -23.71 2.69 8.93
CA SER A 198 -25.02 3.31 9.01
C SER A 198 -25.07 4.29 10.18
N VAL A 199 -25.55 5.50 9.91
CA VAL A 199 -25.79 6.53 10.93
C VAL A 199 -27.28 6.63 11.19
N ASN A 200 -27.66 6.52 12.46
CA ASN A 200 -29.07 6.58 12.84
C ASN A 200 -29.58 8.04 12.80
N TRP A 201 -30.80 8.21 12.32
CA TRP A 201 -31.46 9.52 12.29
C TRP A 201 -31.51 10.24 13.65
N ARG A 202 -31.65 9.50 14.76
CA ARG A 202 -31.65 10.09 16.11
C ARG A 202 -30.30 10.80 16.41
N ALA A 203 -29.20 10.23 15.99
CA ALA A 203 -27.88 10.85 16.16
C ALA A 203 -27.78 12.18 15.37
N LEU A 204 -28.37 12.21 14.17
CA LEU A 204 -28.44 13.42 13.35
C LEU A 204 -29.33 14.50 13.98
N VAL A 205 -30.45 14.10 14.61
CA VAL A 205 -31.36 15.03 15.30
C VAL A 205 -30.76 15.58 16.59
N ASN A 206 -29.98 14.77 17.29
CA ASN A 206 -29.30 15.20 18.52
C ASN A 206 -28.07 16.09 18.25
N ASP A 207 -27.80 16.38 16.98
CA ASP A 207 -26.72 17.27 16.55
C ASP A 207 -25.30 16.75 16.86
N ASP A 208 -25.15 15.43 16.80
CA ASP A 208 -23.90 14.73 17.11
C ASP A 208 -22.98 14.70 15.88
N LEU A 209 -22.47 15.85 15.49
CA LEU A 209 -21.61 16.01 14.31
C LEU A 209 -20.29 15.23 14.41
N GLY A 210 -19.84 14.95 15.63
CA GLY A 210 -18.67 14.11 15.88
C GLY A 210 -18.81 12.70 15.33
N ILE A 211 -20.02 12.18 15.16
CA ILE A 211 -20.27 10.87 14.54
C ILE A 211 -19.79 10.83 13.08
N PHE A 212 -20.01 11.90 12.33
CA PHE A 212 -19.56 11.95 10.92
C PHE A 212 -18.04 11.94 10.81
N GLN A 213 -17.35 12.70 11.64
CA GLN A 213 -15.90 12.73 11.67
C GLN A 213 -15.33 11.36 12.04
N ASP A 214 -15.84 10.75 13.11
CA ASP A 214 -15.42 9.43 13.58
C ASP A 214 -15.70 8.34 12.53
N MET A 215 -16.85 8.39 11.85
CA MET A 215 -17.21 7.47 10.78
C MET A 215 -16.19 7.53 9.61
N VAL A 216 -15.88 8.72 9.12
CA VAL A 216 -14.95 8.88 8.01
C VAL A 216 -13.55 8.43 8.39
N GLN A 217 -13.10 8.77 9.60
CA GLN A 217 -11.82 8.33 10.13
C GLN A 217 -11.74 6.79 10.24
N ARG A 218 -12.80 6.15 10.74
CA ARG A 218 -12.86 4.67 10.83
C ARG A 218 -12.85 4.01 9.47
N LEU A 219 -13.55 4.55 8.48
CA LEU A 219 -13.53 4.05 7.11
C LEU A 219 -12.14 4.19 6.46
N ALA A 220 -11.46 5.31 6.69
CA ALA A 220 -10.10 5.52 6.21
C ALA A 220 -9.12 4.50 6.83
N ILE A 221 -9.20 4.32 8.15
CA ILE A 221 -8.39 3.32 8.86
C ILE A 221 -8.69 1.91 8.35
N SER A 222 -9.96 1.59 8.10
CA SER A 222 -10.37 0.29 7.55
C SER A 222 -9.80 0.06 6.16
N GLY A 223 -9.81 1.08 5.29
CA GLY A 223 -9.19 1.03 3.96
C GLY A 223 -7.68 0.74 4.04
N ASN A 224 -6.95 1.48 4.87
CA ASN A 224 -5.52 1.26 5.10
C ASN A 224 -5.23 -0.15 5.65
N ARG A 225 -6.02 -0.62 6.60
CA ARG A 225 -5.89 -1.98 7.15
C ARG A 225 -6.12 -3.06 6.10
N THR A 226 -7.08 -2.85 5.20
CA THR A 226 -7.35 -3.79 4.10
C THR A 226 -6.14 -3.92 3.17
N ILE A 227 -5.55 -2.80 2.76
CA ILE A 227 -4.34 -2.82 1.92
C ILE A 227 -3.18 -3.48 2.66
N TYR A 228 -2.99 -3.12 3.93
CA TYR A 228 -1.92 -3.65 4.75
C TYR A 228 -2.02 -5.18 4.87
N GLN A 229 -3.20 -5.68 5.25
CA GLN A 229 -3.46 -7.11 5.38
C GLN A 229 -3.36 -7.84 4.04
N PHE A 230 -3.80 -7.22 2.95
CA PHE A 230 -3.66 -7.77 1.60
C PHE A 230 -2.20 -7.98 1.23
N ILE A 231 -1.35 -6.96 1.42
CA ILE A 231 0.10 -7.06 1.14
C ILE A 231 0.73 -8.15 2.00
N THR A 232 0.44 -8.19 3.31
CA THR A 232 0.95 -9.22 4.21
C THR A 232 0.54 -10.62 3.76
N GLY A 233 -0.69 -10.79 3.27
CA GLY A 233 -1.20 -12.06 2.73
C GLY A 233 -0.50 -12.53 1.44
N LEU A 234 0.16 -11.63 0.69
CA LEU A 234 0.92 -12.05 -0.49
C LEU A 234 2.19 -12.81 -0.12
N TYR A 235 2.92 -12.41 0.93
CA TYR A 235 4.17 -13.07 1.29
C TYR A 235 4.06 -14.02 2.50
N SER A 236 2.98 -13.93 3.27
CA SER A 236 2.72 -14.78 4.43
C SER A 236 1.37 -15.48 4.31
N SER A 237 1.22 -16.64 4.94
CA SER A 237 0.01 -17.45 4.99
C SER A 237 -0.29 -17.89 6.43
N ALA A 238 -1.42 -18.56 6.65
CA ALA A 238 -1.79 -19.09 7.97
C ALA A 238 -0.74 -20.03 8.57
N THR A 239 -0.01 -20.72 7.73
CA THR A 239 1.01 -21.72 8.12
C THR A 239 2.45 -21.17 8.18
N GLY A 240 2.66 -19.87 7.88
CA GLY A 240 3.97 -19.23 7.82
C GLY A 240 4.25 -18.60 6.46
N PRO A 241 5.50 -18.62 5.96
CA PRO A 241 5.84 -18.12 4.65
C PRO A 241 4.95 -18.70 3.56
N ASN A 242 4.45 -17.85 2.65
CA ASN A 242 3.55 -18.30 1.59
C ASN A 242 4.26 -19.25 0.62
N SER A 243 3.79 -20.49 0.54
CA SER A 243 4.41 -21.55 -0.28
C SER A 243 4.42 -21.27 -1.79
N THR A 244 3.55 -20.39 -2.28
CA THR A 244 3.57 -19.96 -3.68
C THR A 244 4.81 -19.13 -3.99
N LEU A 245 5.24 -18.30 -3.03
CA LEU A 245 6.41 -17.43 -3.15
C LEU A 245 7.68 -18.11 -2.64
N TYR A 246 7.60 -18.82 -1.50
CA TYR A 246 8.73 -19.45 -0.82
C TYR A 246 8.69 -20.96 -0.97
N ASN A 247 9.41 -21.49 -1.94
CA ASN A 247 9.39 -22.89 -2.28
C ASN A 247 10.78 -23.41 -2.76
N SER A 248 10.88 -24.70 -2.97
CA SER A 248 12.11 -25.33 -3.44
C SER A 248 12.48 -24.95 -4.88
N THR A 249 11.51 -24.57 -5.71
CA THR A 249 11.76 -24.15 -7.10
C THR A 249 12.56 -22.85 -7.15
N PHE A 250 12.26 -21.91 -6.26
CA PHE A 250 13.02 -20.68 -6.15
C PHE A 250 14.24 -20.79 -5.22
N ALA A 251 14.36 -21.87 -4.45
CA ALA A 251 15.44 -22.11 -3.49
C ALA A 251 15.60 -20.92 -2.48
N ASN A 252 14.49 -20.26 -2.12
CA ASN A 252 14.47 -19.01 -1.38
C ASN A 252 14.06 -19.16 0.10
N GLN A 253 14.27 -20.32 0.65
CA GLN A 253 14.16 -20.57 2.09
C GLN A 253 15.55 -20.60 2.73
N VAL A 254 15.69 -20.07 3.94
CA VAL A 254 16.95 -20.11 4.70
C VAL A 254 17.14 -21.49 5.29
N ILE A 255 17.64 -22.42 4.47
CA ILE A 255 17.91 -23.81 4.84
C ILE A 255 19.30 -24.24 4.35
N VAL A 256 19.84 -25.28 4.94
CA VAL A 256 21.18 -25.78 4.63
C VAL A 256 21.30 -26.17 3.14
N ALA A 257 20.25 -26.72 2.55
CA ALA A 257 20.25 -27.07 1.12
C ALA A 257 20.47 -25.88 0.18
N ASN A 258 20.08 -24.68 0.61
CA ASN A 258 20.24 -23.43 -0.13
C ASN A 258 21.52 -22.66 0.25
N GLY A 259 22.35 -23.23 1.13
CA GLY A 259 23.64 -22.68 1.53
C GLY A 259 23.65 -21.87 2.82
N ALA A 260 22.59 -21.94 3.62
CA ALA A 260 22.58 -21.44 4.99
C ALA A 260 23.36 -22.37 5.93
N SER A 261 23.83 -21.86 7.07
CA SER A 261 24.51 -22.68 8.09
C SER A 261 23.54 -23.53 8.90
N SER A 262 22.30 -23.10 9.05
CA SER A 262 21.24 -23.80 9.76
C SER A 262 19.89 -23.71 9.03
N ALA A 263 18.94 -24.56 9.42
CA ALA A 263 17.61 -24.55 8.83
C ALA A 263 16.69 -23.59 9.60
N ASN A 264 16.09 -22.64 8.87
CA ASN A 264 15.14 -21.67 9.42
C ASN A 264 15.63 -20.96 10.71
N PRO A 265 16.82 -20.32 10.68
CA PRO A 265 17.40 -19.73 11.87
C PRO A 265 16.50 -18.60 12.44
N PRO A 266 16.53 -18.37 13.75
CA PRO A 266 15.92 -17.21 14.36
C PRO A 266 16.60 -15.92 13.86
N LEU A 267 15.90 -14.79 13.99
CA LEU A 267 16.48 -13.50 13.62
C LEU A 267 17.69 -13.18 14.51
N SER A 268 18.85 -13.27 13.92
CA SER A 268 20.16 -13.03 14.55
C SER A 268 21.15 -12.54 13.52
N TRP A 269 22.33 -12.09 13.95
CA TRP A 269 23.41 -11.70 13.02
C TRP A 269 23.77 -12.83 12.05
N GLN A 270 23.90 -14.07 12.60
CA GLN A 270 24.22 -15.25 11.78
C GLN A 270 23.07 -15.59 10.83
N GLY A 271 21.82 -15.57 11.31
CA GLY A 271 20.65 -15.82 10.46
C GLY A 271 20.54 -14.82 9.31
N LEU A 272 20.86 -13.54 9.56
CA LEU A 272 20.88 -12.52 8.53
C LEU A 272 21.98 -12.75 7.49
N LEU A 273 23.16 -13.17 7.92
CA LEU A 273 24.27 -13.54 7.02
C LEU A 273 23.91 -14.74 6.16
N ASP A 274 23.28 -15.75 6.76
CA ASP A 274 22.80 -16.93 6.04
C ASP A 274 21.78 -16.54 4.98
N ALA A 275 20.81 -15.68 5.30
CA ALA A 275 19.83 -15.18 4.35
C ALA A 275 20.49 -14.40 3.20
N LYS A 276 21.46 -13.53 3.49
CA LYS A 276 22.24 -12.83 2.46
C LYS A 276 23.03 -13.79 1.59
N THR A 277 23.58 -14.86 2.18
CA THR A 277 24.30 -15.90 1.45
C THR A 277 23.38 -16.64 0.50
N VAL A 278 22.17 -17.00 0.95
CA VAL A 278 21.15 -17.62 0.10
C VAL A 278 20.77 -16.68 -1.07
N LEU A 279 20.52 -15.40 -0.80
CA LEU A 279 20.23 -14.40 -1.84
C LEU A 279 21.36 -14.27 -2.86
N SER A 280 22.61 -14.22 -2.41
CA SER A 280 23.77 -14.06 -3.30
C SER A 280 24.04 -15.29 -4.18
N LYS A 281 23.58 -16.47 -3.77
CA LYS A 281 23.71 -17.72 -4.53
C LYS A 281 22.54 -17.99 -5.48
N MET A 282 21.51 -17.10 -5.48
CA MET A 282 20.36 -17.31 -6.35
C MET A 282 20.73 -17.24 -7.82
N LEU A 283 20.20 -18.20 -8.54
CA LEU A 283 20.39 -18.34 -9.97
C LEU A 283 19.08 -18.07 -10.71
N ASP A 284 19.19 -17.47 -11.88
CA ASP A 284 18.08 -17.36 -12.81
C ASP A 284 17.72 -18.74 -13.40
N ILE A 285 16.63 -18.83 -14.15
CA ILE A 285 16.18 -20.07 -14.82
C ILE A 285 17.29 -20.65 -15.73
N ASP A 286 18.11 -19.78 -16.30
CA ASP A 286 19.26 -20.16 -17.13
C ASP A 286 20.50 -20.60 -16.36
N GLY A 287 20.41 -20.66 -15.02
CA GLY A 287 21.55 -20.98 -14.16
C GLY A 287 22.61 -19.89 -14.05
N GLN A 288 22.26 -18.65 -14.43
CA GLN A 288 23.16 -17.50 -14.31
C GLN A 288 22.93 -16.80 -12.95
N PRO A 289 23.99 -16.24 -12.33
CA PRO A 289 23.84 -15.47 -11.09
C PRO A 289 23.03 -14.20 -11.34
N ILE A 290 22.09 -13.92 -10.43
CA ILE A 290 21.26 -12.72 -10.50
C ILE A 290 21.96 -11.59 -9.75
N THR A 291 22.06 -10.42 -10.39
CA THR A 291 22.48 -9.19 -9.72
C THR A 291 21.25 -8.44 -9.26
N PHE A 292 21.15 -8.21 -7.96
CA PHE A 292 20.04 -7.46 -7.38
C PHE A 292 20.47 -6.02 -7.09
N ASP A 293 19.63 -5.08 -7.48
CA ASP A 293 19.82 -3.65 -7.21
C ASP A 293 18.80 -3.16 -6.17
N GLY A 294 19.16 -2.07 -5.47
CA GLY A 294 18.28 -1.39 -4.55
C GLY A 294 18.47 -1.76 -3.07
N THR A 295 17.57 -1.24 -2.26
CA THR A 295 17.58 -1.44 -0.80
C THR A 295 17.10 -2.83 -0.44
N LEU A 296 17.69 -3.39 0.60
CA LEU A 296 17.29 -4.67 1.17
C LEU A 296 16.38 -4.42 2.39
N TYR A 297 15.17 -4.94 2.38
CA TYR A 297 14.22 -4.80 3.48
C TYR A 297 14.20 -6.06 4.35
N LEU A 298 14.35 -5.86 5.66
CA LEU A 298 14.15 -6.90 6.68
C LEU A 298 12.74 -6.77 7.25
N VAL A 299 11.85 -7.68 6.87
CA VAL A 299 10.46 -7.69 7.31
C VAL A 299 10.32 -8.63 8.50
N HIS A 300 9.74 -8.13 9.58
CA HIS A 300 9.56 -8.90 10.82
C HIS A 300 8.27 -8.54 11.53
N GLY A 301 7.77 -9.44 12.38
CA GLY A 301 6.64 -9.18 13.27
C GLY A 301 7.00 -8.30 14.48
N PRO A 302 5.98 -7.79 15.21
CA PRO A 302 6.20 -6.95 16.40
C PRO A 302 7.03 -7.62 17.50
N ALA A 303 6.97 -8.95 17.63
CA ALA A 303 7.76 -9.69 18.62
C ALA A 303 9.27 -9.57 18.40
N LEU A 304 9.70 -9.39 17.15
CA LEU A 304 11.11 -9.27 16.76
C LEU A 304 11.57 -7.82 16.64
N GLU A 305 10.71 -6.83 16.91
CA GLU A 305 11.00 -5.42 16.68
C GLU A 305 12.22 -4.96 17.48
N ASN A 306 12.30 -5.32 18.76
CA ASN A 306 13.45 -4.97 19.60
C ASN A 306 14.75 -5.58 19.06
N THR A 307 14.71 -6.84 18.65
CA THR A 307 15.89 -7.52 18.09
C THR A 307 16.33 -6.85 16.79
N ALA A 308 15.41 -6.56 15.88
CA ALA A 308 15.69 -5.89 14.62
C ALA A 308 16.25 -4.47 14.83
N LEU A 309 15.68 -3.71 15.78
CA LEU A 309 16.18 -2.36 16.13
C LEU A 309 17.55 -2.41 16.78
N MET A 310 17.81 -3.35 17.68
CA MET A 310 19.14 -3.55 18.25
C MET A 310 20.17 -3.87 17.18
N MET A 311 19.83 -4.77 16.25
CA MET A 311 20.68 -5.09 15.11
C MET A 311 20.92 -3.89 14.21
N ALA A 312 19.88 -3.08 13.92
CA ALA A 312 20.00 -1.92 13.04
C ALA A 312 20.80 -0.76 13.64
N LYS A 313 20.70 -0.57 14.96
CA LYS A 313 21.36 0.54 15.66
C LYS A 313 22.76 0.20 16.20
N ALA A 314 23.15 -1.06 16.21
CA ALA A 314 24.49 -1.45 16.63
C ALA A 314 25.54 -0.87 15.66
N LEU A 315 26.48 -0.11 16.21
CA LEU A 315 27.59 0.44 15.42
C LEU A 315 28.66 -0.61 15.19
N HIS A 316 28.93 -1.43 16.20
CA HIS A 316 29.93 -2.47 16.19
C HIS A 316 29.37 -3.80 16.65
N ILE A 317 29.88 -4.88 16.11
CA ILE A 317 29.53 -6.26 16.48
C ILE A 317 30.79 -6.95 17.02
N GLN A 318 30.65 -7.58 18.16
CA GLN A 318 31.69 -8.46 18.68
C GLN A 318 31.36 -9.92 18.27
N LEU A 319 32.13 -10.43 17.34
CA LEU A 319 32.03 -11.82 16.93
C LEU A 319 32.94 -12.67 17.85
N SER A 320 32.32 -13.44 18.72
CA SER A 320 33.03 -14.43 19.54
C SER A 320 33.14 -15.73 18.76
N ASN A 321 34.35 -16.13 18.46
CA ASN A 321 34.61 -17.45 17.92
C ASN A 321 34.77 -18.45 19.10
N THR A 322 33.67 -18.73 19.82
CA THR A 322 33.66 -19.67 20.93
C THR A 322 33.27 -21.07 20.41
N GLY A 323 34.26 -21.85 20.02
CA GLY A 323 34.20 -23.30 20.06
C GLY A 323 33.18 -23.98 19.14
N GLY A 324 33.41 -23.95 17.89
CA GLY A 324 32.88 -24.91 16.94
C GLY A 324 34.00 -25.29 15.99
N SER A 325 34.22 -26.57 15.81
CA SER A 325 35.27 -27.19 15.00
C SER A 325 35.09 -26.91 13.49
N ALA A 326 35.05 -25.66 13.12
CA ALA A 326 35.21 -25.19 11.74
C ALA A 326 36.42 -24.28 11.76
N ASN A 327 37.57 -24.83 11.47
CA ASN A 327 38.78 -24.13 11.14
C ASN A 327 38.51 -23.14 9.99
N VAL A 328 38.09 -21.95 10.31
CA VAL A 328 38.38 -20.78 9.51
C VAL A 328 39.84 -20.45 9.81
N GLN A 329 40.73 -21.13 9.13
CA GLN A 329 42.16 -20.90 9.21
C GLN A 329 42.40 -19.41 9.00
N GLY A 330 42.90 -18.73 10.04
CA GLY A 330 43.38 -17.36 9.95
C GLY A 330 42.72 -16.33 10.84
N PHE A 331 41.68 -16.63 11.58
CA PHE A 331 41.16 -15.69 12.58
C PHE A 331 41.67 -16.06 13.98
N PRO A 332 42.39 -15.12 14.66
CA PRO A 332 42.78 -15.30 16.02
C PRO A 332 41.54 -15.46 16.93
N THR A 333 41.63 -16.23 18.00
CA THR A 333 40.64 -16.41 19.06
C THR A 333 40.32 -15.12 19.85
N GLN A 334 40.64 -13.96 19.29
CA GLN A 334 40.38 -12.65 19.89
C GLN A 334 39.04 -12.11 19.40
N TRP A 335 38.36 -11.39 20.28
CA TRP A 335 37.16 -10.64 19.96
C TRP A 335 37.43 -9.68 18.80
N LEU A 336 36.83 -9.92 17.65
CA LEU A 336 36.90 -9.02 16.52
C LEU A 336 35.82 -7.97 16.68
N ASP A 337 36.23 -6.76 17.02
CA ASP A 337 35.35 -5.59 16.98
C ASP A 337 35.27 -5.14 15.52
N SER A 338 34.11 -5.39 14.90
CA SER A 338 33.89 -5.11 13.49
C SER A 338 32.70 -4.16 13.32
N PRO A 339 32.76 -3.25 12.34
CA PRO A 339 31.57 -2.47 11.98
C PRO A 339 30.37 -3.37 11.68
N ASN A 340 29.16 -2.86 11.87
CA ASN A 340 27.92 -3.60 11.64
C ASN A 340 27.66 -3.85 10.15
N TRP A 341 28.53 -4.60 9.47
CA TRP A 341 28.42 -4.90 8.07
C TRP A 341 27.23 -5.82 7.68
N PRO A 342 26.72 -6.73 8.53
CA PRO A 342 25.53 -7.51 8.18
C PRO A 342 24.30 -6.67 7.95
N MET A 343 24.16 -5.54 8.64
CA MET A 343 23.04 -4.62 8.48
C MET A 343 23.27 -3.52 7.43
N THR A 344 24.46 -3.47 6.82
CA THR A 344 24.75 -2.49 5.76
C THR A 344 23.79 -2.68 4.60
N GLY A 345 23.06 -1.61 4.23
CA GLY A 345 22.07 -1.62 3.14
C GLY A 345 20.75 -2.31 3.51
N VAL A 346 20.52 -2.68 4.77
CA VAL A 346 19.30 -3.32 5.24
C VAL A 346 18.45 -2.34 6.04
N VAL A 347 17.17 -2.23 5.67
CA VAL A 347 16.18 -1.39 6.36
C VAL A 347 15.14 -2.29 7.02
N PRO A 348 14.99 -2.26 8.35
CA PRO A 348 13.96 -3.05 9.04
C PRO A 348 12.57 -2.45 8.82
N ILE A 349 11.59 -3.31 8.54
CA ILE A 349 10.18 -2.98 8.41
C ILE A 349 9.39 -3.88 9.36
N CYS A 350 8.73 -3.26 10.36
CA CYS A 350 7.85 -3.98 11.27
C CYS A 350 6.46 -4.13 10.63
N ASP A 351 6.05 -5.37 10.34
CA ASP A 351 4.70 -5.68 9.90
C ASP A 351 3.84 -6.16 11.07
N LYS A 352 2.90 -5.31 11.48
CA LYS A 352 1.98 -5.56 12.60
C LYS A 352 0.91 -6.61 12.29
N TYR A 353 0.64 -6.86 10.99
CA TYR A 353 -0.35 -7.85 10.56
C TYR A 353 0.21 -9.26 10.40
N LEU A 354 1.52 -9.41 10.45
CA LEU A 354 2.17 -10.71 10.29
C LEU A 354 1.65 -11.76 11.30
N PRO A 355 1.56 -11.49 12.62
CA PRO A 355 1.02 -12.46 13.57
C PRO A 355 -0.50 -12.65 13.48
N LEU A 356 -1.20 -11.78 12.75
CA LEU A 356 -2.64 -11.90 12.50
C LEU A 356 -2.91 -12.82 11.29
N VAL A 357 -2.09 -12.72 10.25
CA VAL A 357 -2.19 -13.55 9.04
C VAL A 357 -1.68 -14.96 9.34
N THR A 358 -0.53 -15.07 10.01
CA THR A 358 0.02 -16.37 10.40
C THR A 358 -0.54 -16.79 11.77
N THR A 359 -1.25 -17.89 11.79
CA THR A 359 -1.91 -18.41 12.99
C THR A 359 -1.18 -19.57 13.65
N THR A 360 -0.21 -20.19 12.95
CA THR A 360 0.56 -21.33 13.46
C THR A 360 1.42 -20.91 14.65
N SER A 361 1.17 -21.55 15.81
CA SER A 361 1.95 -21.37 17.03
C SER A 361 3.42 -21.73 16.78
N GLY A 362 4.36 -20.90 17.29
CA GLY A 362 5.80 -21.11 17.12
C GLY A 362 6.38 -20.46 15.85
N ILE A 363 5.58 -20.09 14.87
CA ILE A 363 6.04 -19.42 13.65
C ILE A 363 5.58 -17.97 13.62
N LYS A 364 4.36 -17.68 14.07
CA LYS A 364 3.72 -16.35 13.98
C LYS A 364 4.57 -15.21 14.56
N ASP A 365 5.35 -15.50 15.61
CA ASP A 365 6.14 -14.50 16.34
C ASP A 365 7.64 -14.56 16.02
N THR A 366 8.10 -15.60 15.32
CA THR A 366 9.51 -15.86 15.04
C THR A 366 9.91 -15.69 13.58
N GLN A 367 8.95 -15.73 12.66
CA GLN A 367 9.20 -15.62 11.23
C GLN A 367 9.71 -14.24 10.82
N TRP A 368 10.59 -14.22 9.84
CA TRP A 368 11.14 -13.00 9.26
C TRP A 368 11.51 -13.23 7.79
N TYR A 369 11.59 -12.14 7.06
CA TYR A 369 11.82 -12.14 5.62
C TYR A 369 12.88 -11.12 5.25
N LEU A 370 13.64 -11.41 4.21
CA LEU A 370 14.60 -10.50 3.64
C LEU A 370 14.28 -10.36 2.16
N THR A 371 14.00 -9.16 1.68
CA THR A 371 13.60 -8.91 0.31
C THR A 371 14.29 -7.67 -0.26
N TYR A 372 14.74 -7.76 -1.51
CA TYR A 372 15.17 -6.58 -2.24
C TYR A 372 13.97 -5.71 -2.63
N ASP A 373 14.21 -4.42 -2.81
CA ASP A 373 13.17 -3.47 -3.24
C ASP A 373 12.54 -3.95 -4.57
N PRO A 374 11.26 -4.35 -4.60
CA PRO A 374 10.61 -4.85 -5.81
C PRO A 374 10.49 -3.79 -6.90
N ARG A 375 10.59 -2.50 -6.53
CA ARG A 375 10.51 -1.39 -7.48
C ARG A 375 11.77 -1.24 -8.31
N ALA A 376 12.91 -1.59 -7.74
CA ALA A 376 14.22 -1.56 -8.42
C ALA A 376 14.41 -2.78 -9.32
N GLN A 377 13.67 -3.87 -9.10
CA GLN A 377 13.84 -5.11 -9.86
C GLN A 377 13.03 -5.10 -11.17
N ASN A 378 13.60 -5.66 -12.23
CA ASN A 378 12.88 -5.94 -13.47
C ASN A 378 11.73 -6.93 -13.24
N ARG A 379 11.99 -7.95 -12.43
CA ARG A 379 11.01 -8.94 -11.97
C ARG A 379 10.78 -8.73 -10.47
N PRO A 380 9.71 -8.06 -10.10
CA PRO A 380 9.38 -7.85 -8.68
C PRO A 380 8.96 -9.15 -8.03
N SER A 381 9.26 -9.31 -6.74
CA SER A 381 8.71 -10.44 -5.96
C SER A 381 7.20 -10.35 -5.84
N LEU A 382 6.70 -9.15 -5.56
CA LEU A 382 5.30 -8.88 -5.32
C LEU A 382 4.82 -7.70 -6.18
N GLU A 383 3.64 -7.83 -6.75
CA GLU A 383 2.96 -6.74 -7.46
C GLU A 383 1.61 -6.45 -6.81
N LEU A 384 1.33 -5.16 -6.61
CA LEU A 384 0.06 -4.65 -6.14
C LEU A 384 -0.61 -3.88 -7.27
N GLY A 385 -1.75 -4.37 -7.76
CA GLY A 385 -2.56 -3.72 -8.76
C GLY A 385 -3.66 -2.87 -8.11
N GLN A 386 -3.76 -1.62 -8.50
CA GLN A 386 -4.80 -0.69 -8.07
C GLN A 386 -5.54 -0.16 -9.30
N LEU A 387 -6.87 -0.08 -9.24
CA LEU A 387 -7.66 0.42 -10.36
C LEU A 387 -7.50 1.94 -10.47
N ALA A 388 -7.27 2.44 -11.69
CA ALA A 388 -7.17 3.87 -11.96
C ALA A 388 -8.42 4.61 -11.49
N GLY A 389 -8.23 5.65 -10.66
CA GLY A 389 -9.31 6.41 -10.02
C GLY A 389 -9.90 5.77 -8.77
N PHE A 390 -9.45 4.57 -8.36
CA PHE A 390 -9.82 3.86 -7.13
C PHE A 390 -8.59 3.41 -6.34
N GLU A 391 -7.49 4.13 -6.49
CA GLU A 391 -6.27 3.88 -5.71
C GLU A 391 -6.45 4.20 -4.22
N THR A 392 -7.38 5.12 -3.94
CA THR A 392 -7.78 5.51 -2.58
C THR A 392 -9.22 5.09 -2.32
N PRO A 393 -9.61 4.83 -1.07
CA PRO A 393 -11.00 4.55 -0.74
C PRO A 393 -11.90 5.70 -1.19
N GLN A 394 -13.00 5.38 -1.86
CA GLN A 394 -14.04 6.36 -2.24
C GLN A 394 -15.28 6.16 -1.38
N LEU A 395 -15.89 7.27 -0.98
CA LEU A 395 -17.09 7.27 -0.15
C LEU A 395 -18.34 7.44 -1.03
N PHE A 396 -19.32 6.55 -0.80
CA PHE A 396 -20.63 6.60 -1.42
C PHE A 396 -21.71 6.71 -0.36
N GLN A 397 -22.69 7.53 -0.59
CA GLN A 397 -23.88 7.68 0.23
C GLN A 397 -25.06 7.04 -0.49
N LYS A 398 -25.88 6.29 0.23
CA LYS A 398 -27.16 5.78 -0.28
C LYS A 398 -28.14 6.94 -0.41
N VAL A 399 -28.76 7.08 -1.59
CA VAL A 399 -29.84 8.06 -1.76
C VAL A 399 -31.02 7.70 -0.86
N PRO A 400 -31.55 8.65 -0.06
CA PRO A 400 -32.71 8.42 0.78
C PRO A 400 -33.92 7.96 -0.06
N ASN A 401 -34.63 6.94 0.42
CA ASN A 401 -35.87 6.45 -0.21
C ASN A 401 -37.12 6.91 0.54
N THR A 402 -36.98 7.85 1.48
CA THR A 402 -38.04 8.41 2.33
C THR A 402 -38.42 9.80 1.85
N MET A 403 -39.69 10.02 1.67
CA MET A 403 -40.27 11.32 1.34
C MET A 403 -41.25 11.78 2.41
N ARG A 404 -41.11 13.02 2.85
CA ARG A 404 -42.02 13.64 3.81
C ARG A 404 -43.35 14.01 3.13
N VAL A 405 -44.47 13.72 3.74
CA VAL A 405 -45.77 14.14 3.23
C VAL A 405 -45.85 15.68 3.25
N GLY A 406 -46.07 16.28 2.07
CA GLY A 406 -46.09 17.74 1.91
C GLY A 406 -44.74 18.41 1.73
N GLY A 407 -43.65 17.65 1.57
CA GLY A 407 -42.31 18.13 1.30
C GLY A 407 -41.53 17.19 0.42
N GLY A 408 -40.40 17.63 -0.17
CA GLY A 408 -39.53 16.81 -1.02
C GLY A 408 -38.77 15.70 -0.25
N VAL A 409 -37.90 15.00 -0.95
CA VAL A 409 -36.98 14.02 -0.37
C VAL A 409 -36.03 14.75 0.59
N ASP A 410 -36.05 14.38 1.87
CA ASP A 410 -35.10 14.92 2.85
C ASP A 410 -33.88 13.98 2.90
N PRO A 411 -32.68 14.45 2.50
CA PRO A 411 -31.48 13.63 2.48
C PRO A 411 -31.02 13.12 3.86
N MET A 412 -31.56 13.71 4.93
CA MET A 412 -31.27 13.34 6.31
C MET A 412 -32.18 12.24 6.86
N LEU A 413 -33.27 11.89 6.17
CA LEU A 413 -34.23 10.89 6.65
C LEU A 413 -33.81 9.44 6.37
N GLY A 414 -32.87 9.22 5.46
CA GLY A 414 -32.30 7.90 5.19
C GLY A 414 -33.27 6.89 4.61
N ASP A 415 -33.23 5.67 5.13
CA ASP A 415 -34.07 4.56 4.68
C ASP A 415 -35.47 4.58 5.35
N PHE A 416 -36.50 4.26 4.57
CA PHE A 416 -37.90 4.32 5.02
C PHE A 416 -38.19 3.47 6.29
N TRP A 417 -37.54 2.29 6.37
CA TRP A 417 -37.82 1.34 7.48
C TRP A 417 -36.97 1.61 8.71
N THR A 418 -35.74 2.02 8.55
CA THR A 418 -34.76 2.13 9.63
C THR A 418 -34.44 3.55 10.02
N MET A 419 -34.78 4.52 9.16
CA MET A 419 -34.38 5.94 9.30
C MET A 419 -32.85 6.11 9.43
N ASN A 420 -32.09 5.17 8.88
CA ASN A 420 -30.63 5.21 8.88
C ASN A 420 -30.11 5.79 7.57
N GLN A 421 -29.06 6.59 7.68
CA GLN A 421 -28.29 7.04 6.54
C GLN A 421 -27.08 6.11 6.34
N ASP A 422 -27.00 5.45 5.18
CA ASP A 422 -25.97 4.47 4.89
C ASP A 422 -24.85 5.10 4.06
N TYR A 423 -23.61 4.88 4.51
CA TYR A 423 -22.38 5.23 3.82
C TYR A 423 -21.56 3.99 3.51
N LYS A 424 -20.89 4.00 2.37
CA LYS A 424 -20.07 2.88 1.93
C LYS A 424 -18.75 3.39 1.37
N GLY A 425 -17.64 2.87 1.93
CA GLY A 425 -16.31 3.02 1.35
C GLY A 425 -16.01 1.89 0.38
N ILE A 426 -15.43 2.20 -0.78
CA ILE A 426 -15.05 1.22 -1.81
C ILE A 426 -13.56 1.39 -2.11
N LEU A 427 -12.89 0.25 -2.23
CA LEU A 427 -11.49 0.14 -2.60
C LEU A 427 -11.31 -1.03 -3.57
N VAL A 428 -10.50 -0.87 -4.61
CA VAL A 428 -10.22 -1.94 -5.60
C VAL A 428 -8.76 -2.32 -5.53
N LEU A 429 -8.50 -3.57 -5.16
CA LEU A 429 -7.17 -4.14 -5.03
C LEU A 429 -7.04 -5.45 -5.82
N GLY A 430 -5.88 -5.64 -6.40
CA GLY A 430 -5.43 -6.90 -6.95
C GLY A 430 -3.94 -7.07 -6.67
N GLY A 431 -3.42 -8.25 -6.82
CA GLY A 431 -1.99 -8.48 -6.65
C GLY A 431 -1.63 -9.94 -6.72
N THR A 432 -0.37 -10.19 -6.94
CA THR A 432 0.15 -11.55 -7.03
C THR A 432 1.64 -11.61 -6.71
N GLN A 433 2.09 -12.81 -6.41
CA GLN A 433 3.51 -13.18 -6.37
C GLN A 433 3.99 -13.41 -7.81
N ILE A 434 5.08 -12.77 -8.21
CA ILE A 434 5.62 -12.91 -9.58
C ILE A 434 6.87 -13.81 -9.56
N ASP A 435 7.87 -13.45 -8.76
CA ASP A 435 9.14 -14.19 -8.69
C ASP A 435 9.72 -14.21 -7.28
N GLY A 436 9.95 -15.42 -6.74
CA GLY A 436 10.51 -15.59 -5.40
C GLY A 436 12.02 -15.36 -5.29
N ARG A 437 12.75 -15.14 -6.39
CA ARG A 437 14.22 -15.09 -6.37
C ARG A 437 14.82 -13.86 -5.71
N SER A 438 14.08 -12.75 -5.63
CA SER A 438 14.55 -11.53 -4.95
C SER A 438 14.21 -11.45 -3.47
N THR A 439 13.66 -12.52 -2.90
CA THR A 439 13.20 -12.57 -1.51
C THR A 439 13.51 -13.91 -0.87
N VAL A 440 13.78 -13.91 0.43
CA VAL A 440 14.09 -15.10 1.24
C VAL A 440 13.26 -15.07 2.51
N ALA A 441 12.84 -16.24 2.97
CA ALA A 441 12.08 -16.39 4.21
C ALA A 441 12.76 -17.37 5.17
N SER A 442 12.63 -17.04 6.47
CA SER A 442 12.89 -17.97 7.57
C SER A 442 11.66 -18.06 8.46
N THR A 443 11.30 -19.25 8.89
CA THR A 443 10.26 -19.42 9.91
C THR A 443 10.74 -19.01 11.31
N GLY A 444 12.05 -18.89 11.51
CA GLY A 444 12.64 -18.58 12.79
C GLY A 444 12.46 -19.65 13.86
N ALA A 445 11.93 -20.83 13.48
CA ALA A 445 11.67 -21.93 14.38
C ALA A 445 12.83 -22.95 14.45
N GLY A 446 13.89 -22.72 13.67
CA GLY A 446 15.11 -23.52 13.72
C GLY A 446 15.94 -23.23 14.98
N VAL A 447 16.69 -24.21 15.44
CA VAL A 447 17.61 -24.14 16.59
C VAL A 447 19.00 -23.75 16.08
#